data_d50a17d2c7715f20c8020aa6001a7e97
#
_entry.id   d50a17d2c7715f20c8020aa6001a7e97
#
_cell.length_a   1.000
_cell.length_b   1.000
_cell.length_c   1.000
_cell.angle_alpha   90.00
_cell.angle_beta   90.00
_cell.angle_gamma   90.00
#
_symmetry.space_group_name_H-M   'P 1'
#
loop_
_entity.id
_entity.type
_entity.pdbx_description
1 polymer ?
#
loop_
_entity_poly.entity_id
_entity_poly.type
_entity_poly.pdbx_seq_one_letter_code
_entity_poly.pdbx_strand_id
1 'polypeptide(L)'
;MKSWILFLLFSLIVFCDFESVLGQVPGTVVAHSPASSGLYIGSPSICILPNGDYLASHDLFGPKSNEFESPNSRIYSSSDKGKTWKQISEINGQFWSKLFVHRGNLYFMGTSKHHGNTIIRKSNDNGATWTNPVDGENGLLLAGEYHCAPMPLIEHNGRLWRAMEDAMGPVKKWGKRYGAFMMSIPLEADPMKASNWQSSNVLRFDSTLLGGNFGAWIEGNAVVDPSGQILDILRVDDKSTLDEKAAFVKISADGKTASFDVSDGFVKFPGGSKKFSIRYDPKSKLYWTLTNYIPEEIKANRTGKNPASIRNTQALFSSKDLKSWNLRKVLLHHDDIVKHGFQYVDWLFDGNDIIFLSRTAFDDEESGAHNNHDANFLTFHRIGKFRKIRL
;
A
#
# COMPACT_ATOMS: atom_id res chain seq x y z
N MET A 1 -37.63 -61.77 52.29
CA MET A 1 -37.15 -60.41 52.29
C MET A 1 -36.15 -60.25 51.14
N LYS A 2 -36.61 -59.65 50.01
CA LYS A 2 -35.76 -59.36 48.86
C LYS A 2 -35.42 -57.85 48.85
N SER A 3 -34.15 -57.55 49.01
CA SER A 3 -33.60 -56.17 49.00
C SER A 3 -33.32 -55.80 47.54
N TRP A 4 -33.93 -54.70 47.06
CA TRP A 4 -33.68 -54.08 45.77
C TRP A 4 -32.65 -52.96 45.97
N ILE A 5 -31.47 -53.10 45.34
CA ILE A 5 -30.46 -52.05 45.28
C ILE A 5 -30.70 -51.25 43.98
N LEU A 6 -31.07 -49.96 44.13
CA LEU A 6 -31.26 -49.04 43.03
C LEU A 6 -29.89 -48.41 42.65
N PHE A 7 -29.38 -48.70 41.46
CA PHE A 7 -28.17 -48.03 40.94
C PHE A 7 -28.62 -46.75 40.21
N LEU A 8 -28.27 -45.61 40.76
CA LEU A 8 -28.37 -44.31 40.10
C LEU A 8 -27.13 -44.07 39.26
N LEU A 9 -27.29 -44.13 37.92
CA LEU A 9 -26.24 -43.70 36.98
C LEU A 9 -26.30 -42.17 36.88
N PHE A 10 -25.29 -41.49 37.44
CA PHE A 10 -25.00 -40.07 37.18
C PHE A 10 -24.26 -39.98 35.86
N SER A 11 -24.93 -39.50 34.79
CA SER A 11 -24.30 -39.10 33.54
C SER A 11 -23.62 -37.74 33.74
N LEU A 12 -22.31 -37.74 33.81
CA LEU A 12 -21.48 -36.52 33.78
C LEU A 12 -21.50 -36.00 32.34
N ILE A 13 -22.29 -34.99 32.06
CA ILE A 13 -22.20 -34.24 30.78
C ILE A 13 -21.00 -33.30 30.92
N VAL A 14 -19.88 -33.66 30.31
CA VAL A 14 -18.72 -32.78 30.14
C VAL A 14 -19.09 -31.82 29.02
N PHE A 15 -19.47 -30.59 29.35
CA PHE A 15 -19.45 -29.49 28.40
C PHE A 15 -17.99 -29.19 28.05
N CYS A 16 -17.51 -29.65 26.90
CA CYS A 16 -16.34 -29.07 26.27
C CYS A 16 -16.74 -27.70 25.74
N ASP A 17 -16.43 -26.65 26.46
CA ASP A 17 -16.38 -25.30 25.91
C ASP A 17 -15.28 -25.31 24.85
N PHE A 18 -15.68 -25.38 23.57
CA PHE A 18 -14.83 -25.02 22.47
C PHE A 18 -14.68 -23.48 22.54
N GLU A 19 -13.77 -22.98 23.37
CA GLU A 19 -13.21 -21.66 23.12
C GLU A 19 -12.55 -21.73 21.74
N SER A 20 -13.17 -21.09 20.74
CA SER A 20 -12.52 -20.82 19.48
C SER A 20 -11.27 -19.98 19.80
N VAL A 21 -10.10 -20.57 19.70
CA VAL A 21 -8.83 -19.83 19.78
C VAL A 21 -8.83 -18.91 18.56
N LEU A 22 -9.36 -17.71 18.71
CA LEU A 22 -9.19 -16.64 17.73
C LEU A 22 -7.68 -16.48 17.51
N GLY A 23 -7.24 -16.66 16.26
CA GLY A 23 -5.83 -16.51 15.91
C GLY A 23 -5.36 -15.11 16.30
N GLN A 24 -4.23 -15.03 16.97
CA GLN A 24 -3.66 -13.72 17.34
C GLN A 24 -3.33 -12.94 16.06
N VAL A 25 -3.81 -11.69 15.96
CA VAL A 25 -3.48 -10.78 14.85
C VAL A 25 -1.96 -10.68 14.71
N PRO A 26 -1.39 -10.93 13.53
CA PRO A 26 0.06 -10.90 13.35
C PRO A 26 0.62 -9.48 13.42
N GLY A 27 1.75 -9.32 14.12
CA GLY A 27 2.44 -8.04 14.29
C GLY A 27 1.91 -7.19 15.45
N THR A 28 2.33 -5.91 15.52
CA THR A 28 1.84 -4.95 16.50
C THR A 28 0.63 -4.21 15.92
N VAL A 29 -0.51 -4.27 16.59
CA VAL A 29 -1.71 -3.52 16.17
C VAL A 29 -1.47 -2.03 16.38
N VAL A 30 -1.57 -1.25 15.29
CA VAL A 30 -1.50 0.22 15.30
C VAL A 30 -2.90 0.81 15.41
N ALA A 31 -3.85 0.24 14.67
CA ALA A 31 -5.26 0.64 14.69
C ALA A 31 -6.16 -0.57 14.43
N HIS A 32 -7.36 -0.52 15.00
CA HIS A 32 -8.44 -1.46 14.75
C HIS A 32 -9.73 -0.70 14.39
N SER A 33 -10.42 -1.17 13.37
CA SER A 33 -11.72 -0.67 12.95
C SER A 33 -12.60 -1.88 12.63
N PRO A 34 -13.49 -2.33 13.53
CA PRO A 34 -14.28 -3.53 13.36
C PRO A 34 -15.20 -3.40 12.14
N ALA A 35 -15.48 -4.51 11.45
CA ALA A 35 -16.30 -4.52 10.24
C ALA A 35 -17.71 -3.93 10.46
N SER A 36 -18.27 -4.09 11.67
CA SER A 36 -19.56 -3.54 12.09
C SER A 36 -19.62 -2.00 12.03
N SER A 37 -18.47 -1.33 12.15
CA SER A 37 -18.37 0.14 12.02
C SER A 37 -18.74 0.64 10.61
N GLY A 38 -18.56 -0.19 9.56
CA GLY A 38 -18.67 0.20 8.16
C GLY A 38 -17.57 1.15 7.70
N LEU A 39 -16.50 1.29 8.52
CA LEU A 39 -15.29 2.05 8.24
C LEU A 39 -14.13 1.06 8.16
N TYR A 40 -13.43 1.00 7.04
CA TYR A 40 -12.34 0.06 6.84
C TYR A 40 -10.99 0.77 6.82
N ILE A 41 -9.94 0.07 7.24
CA ILE A 41 -8.56 0.58 7.20
C ILE A 41 -8.14 0.78 5.75
N GLY A 42 -7.80 2.02 5.40
CA GLY A 42 -7.36 2.41 4.06
C GLY A 42 -5.86 2.21 3.84
N SER A 43 -5.28 3.06 3.02
CA SER A 43 -3.91 2.90 2.54
C SER A 43 -2.86 3.26 3.59
N PRO A 44 -2.06 2.31 4.10
CA PRO A 44 -1.03 2.59 5.09
C PRO A 44 0.12 3.44 4.55
N SER A 45 0.66 4.33 5.36
CA SER A 45 1.95 4.98 5.11
C SER A 45 2.81 5.02 6.37
N ILE A 46 4.13 4.85 6.22
CA ILE A 46 5.12 4.92 7.31
C ILE A 46 6.23 5.89 6.96
N CYS A 47 6.71 6.65 7.95
CA CYS A 47 7.98 7.37 7.86
C CYS A 47 8.75 7.32 9.19
N ILE A 48 10.05 7.61 9.12
CA ILE A 48 10.94 7.77 10.27
C ILE A 48 11.27 9.26 10.37
N LEU A 49 10.98 9.85 11.51
CA LEU A 49 11.29 11.25 11.79
C LEU A 49 12.78 11.47 12.08
N PRO A 50 13.30 12.71 11.95
CA PRO A 50 14.69 13.02 12.28
C PRO A 50 15.10 12.68 13.71
N ASN A 51 14.19 12.73 14.67
CA ASN A 51 14.40 12.33 16.06
C ASN A 51 14.41 10.81 16.28
N GLY A 52 14.11 10.02 15.22
CA GLY A 52 14.10 8.57 15.24
C GLY A 52 12.75 7.93 15.60
N ASP A 53 11.72 8.70 15.88
CA ASP A 53 10.34 8.21 16.07
C ASP A 53 9.75 7.73 14.75
N TYR A 54 8.79 6.80 14.82
CA TYR A 54 8.04 6.37 13.66
C TYR A 54 6.68 7.06 13.62
N LEU A 55 6.28 7.47 12.42
CA LEU A 55 4.89 7.84 12.15
C LEU A 55 4.24 6.82 11.23
N ALA A 56 3.01 6.49 11.54
CA ALA A 56 2.12 5.68 10.71
C ALA A 56 0.87 6.48 10.35
N SER A 57 0.31 6.24 9.18
CA SER A 57 -1.00 6.78 8.82
C SER A 57 -1.83 5.74 8.08
N HIS A 58 -3.14 5.93 8.11
CA HIS A 58 -4.09 5.30 7.22
C HIS A 58 -5.30 6.21 7.00
N ASP A 59 -5.96 6.03 5.87
CA ASP A 59 -7.28 6.63 5.62
C ASP A 59 -8.39 5.68 6.07
N LEU A 60 -9.61 6.20 6.15
CA LEU A 60 -10.82 5.40 6.32
C LEU A 60 -11.62 5.40 5.01
N PHE A 61 -12.05 4.22 4.58
CA PHE A 61 -12.94 4.03 3.44
C PHE A 61 -14.09 3.09 3.81
N GLY A 62 -15.05 2.91 2.92
CA GLY A 62 -16.19 2.01 3.15
C GLY A 62 -17.53 2.70 3.25
N PRO A 63 -18.63 1.95 3.46
CA PRO A 63 -20.00 2.45 3.26
C PRO A 63 -20.41 3.58 4.21
N LYS A 64 -19.74 3.74 5.35
CA LYS A 64 -20.00 4.84 6.29
C LYS A 64 -18.89 5.89 6.32
N SER A 65 -17.93 5.84 5.37
CA SER A 65 -16.89 6.85 5.24
C SER A 65 -17.36 8.05 4.41
N ASN A 66 -16.68 9.18 4.57
CA ASN A 66 -16.88 10.37 3.75
C ASN A 66 -15.82 10.47 2.64
N GLU A 67 -15.34 9.32 2.11
CA GLU A 67 -14.18 9.29 1.20
C GLU A 67 -14.36 10.10 -0.08
N PHE A 68 -15.59 10.30 -0.53
CA PHE A 68 -15.91 11.05 -1.74
C PHE A 68 -16.11 12.56 -1.51
N GLU A 69 -16.18 13.03 -0.27
CA GLU A 69 -16.42 14.43 0.08
C GLU A 69 -15.29 14.99 0.95
N SER A 70 -15.15 14.48 2.17
CA SER A 70 -14.17 14.91 3.15
C SER A 70 -13.63 13.70 3.94
N PRO A 71 -12.73 12.89 3.34
CA PRO A 71 -12.20 11.70 3.98
C PRO A 71 -11.34 12.04 5.18
N ASN A 72 -11.23 11.06 6.09
CA ASN A 72 -10.38 11.13 7.26
C ASN A 72 -9.12 10.30 7.08
N SER A 73 -7.97 10.90 7.37
CA SER A 73 -6.70 10.20 7.58
C SER A 73 -6.27 10.35 9.04
N ARG A 74 -5.83 9.24 9.64
CA ARG A 74 -5.34 9.18 11.03
C ARG A 74 -3.84 9.01 11.07
N ILE A 75 -3.19 9.74 12.00
CA ILE A 75 -1.75 9.69 12.22
C ILE A 75 -1.46 9.11 13.58
N TYR A 76 -0.51 8.18 13.61
CA TYR A 76 -0.04 7.51 14.83
C TYR A 76 1.46 7.70 14.97
N SER A 77 1.93 7.79 16.22
CA SER A 77 3.35 7.90 16.57
C SER A 77 3.80 6.75 17.45
N SER A 78 5.05 6.34 17.28
CA SER A 78 5.76 5.39 18.14
C SER A 78 7.17 5.88 18.42
N SER A 79 7.53 6.04 19.69
CA SER A 79 8.88 6.41 20.17
C SER A 79 9.71 5.21 20.64
N ASP A 80 9.16 4.01 20.59
CA ASP A 80 9.77 2.76 21.09
C ASP A 80 10.04 1.73 19.98
N LYS A 81 10.24 2.22 18.74
CA LYS A 81 10.55 1.42 17.55
C LYS A 81 9.41 0.50 17.12
N GLY A 82 8.16 0.94 17.29
CA GLY A 82 6.96 0.24 16.82
C GLY A 82 6.40 -0.77 17.79
N LYS A 83 6.84 -0.81 19.05
CA LYS A 83 6.28 -1.69 20.07
C LYS A 83 4.91 -1.21 20.55
N THR A 84 4.75 0.11 20.69
CA THR A 84 3.49 0.76 21.03
C THR A 84 3.21 1.93 20.10
N TRP A 85 1.92 2.24 19.90
CA TRP A 85 1.46 3.30 19.01
C TRP A 85 0.37 4.13 19.66
N LYS A 86 0.41 5.44 19.40
CA LYS A 86 -0.59 6.40 19.88
C LYS A 86 -1.08 7.23 18.72
N GLN A 87 -2.40 7.36 18.57
CA GLN A 87 -2.97 8.32 17.63
C GLN A 87 -2.67 9.75 18.12
N ILE A 88 -2.10 10.57 17.25
CA ILE A 88 -1.68 11.93 17.57
C ILE A 88 -2.47 13.01 16.83
N SER A 89 -3.01 12.68 15.64
CA SER A 89 -3.87 13.60 14.90
C SER A 89 -4.84 12.85 13.98
N GLU A 90 -5.88 13.56 13.54
CA GLU A 90 -6.83 13.17 12.51
C GLU A 90 -7.00 14.35 11.56
N ILE A 91 -6.95 14.09 10.26
CA ILE A 91 -6.94 15.10 9.20
C ILE A 91 -8.13 14.86 8.29
N ASN A 92 -8.98 15.87 8.15
CA ASN A 92 -10.06 15.87 7.18
C ASN A 92 -9.58 16.37 5.81
N GLY A 93 -10.14 15.83 4.74
CA GLY A 93 -9.77 16.22 3.38
C GLY A 93 -8.36 15.77 3.00
N GLN A 94 -8.00 14.53 3.37
CA GLN A 94 -6.73 13.90 3.01
C GLN A 94 -6.96 12.41 2.75
N PHE A 95 -6.51 11.90 1.59
CA PHE A 95 -6.76 10.54 1.16
C PHE A 95 -5.57 9.95 0.35
N TRP A 96 -5.37 8.61 0.38
CA TRP A 96 -4.31 7.88 -0.33
C TRP A 96 -2.91 8.47 -0.16
N SER A 97 -2.59 8.95 1.00
CA SER A 97 -1.46 9.87 1.20
C SER A 97 -0.21 9.20 1.74
N LYS A 98 0.94 9.69 1.27
CA LYS A 98 2.28 9.27 1.68
C LYS A 98 2.88 10.27 2.67
N LEU A 99 3.24 9.76 3.86
CA LEU A 99 4.13 10.44 4.80
C LEU A 99 5.58 10.36 4.31
N PHE A 100 6.29 11.46 4.29
CA PHE A 100 7.72 11.47 4.00
C PHE A 100 8.42 12.64 4.65
N VAL A 101 9.73 12.46 4.89
CA VAL A 101 10.62 13.53 5.34
C VAL A 101 11.49 13.94 4.17
N HIS A 102 11.54 15.23 3.88
CA HIS A 102 12.41 15.81 2.88
C HIS A 102 13.13 17.04 3.47
N ARG A 103 14.48 17.04 3.44
CA ARG A 103 15.32 18.10 4.01
C ARG A 103 14.94 18.44 5.46
N GLY A 104 14.70 17.41 6.28
CA GLY A 104 14.36 17.54 7.69
C GLY A 104 12.91 17.98 7.99
N ASN A 105 12.10 18.28 6.98
CA ASN A 105 10.70 18.66 7.14
C ASN A 105 9.78 17.47 6.87
N LEU A 106 8.69 17.38 7.64
CA LEU A 106 7.66 16.34 7.49
C LEU A 106 6.55 16.81 6.56
N TYR A 107 6.22 15.97 5.57
CA TYR A 107 5.16 16.20 4.60
C TYR A 107 4.19 15.03 4.52
N PHE A 108 2.95 15.33 4.08
CA PHE A 108 1.89 14.35 3.82
C PHE A 108 1.23 14.69 2.48
N MET A 109 1.52 13.89 1.43
CA MET A 109 1.12 14.15 0.05
C MET A 109 0.18 13.07 -0.47
N GLY A 110 -0.92 13.46 -1.07
CA GLY A 110 -1.91 12.57 -1.66
C GLY A 110 -3.03 13.34 -2.36
N THR A 111 -4.28 12.89 -2.20
CA THR A 111 -5.46 13.55 -2.76
C THR A 111 -6.35 14.14 -1.66
N SER A 112 -7.13 15.17 -2.00
CA SER A 112 -8.06 15.80 -1.05
C SER A 112 -9.27 14.94 -0.74
N LYS A 113 -9.58 13.97 -1.60
CA LYS A 113 -10.67 12.98 -1.45
C LYS A 113 -10.48 11.86 -2.48
N HIS A 114 -11.33 10.87 -2.45
CA HIS A 114 -11.42 9.87 -3.52
C HIS A 114 -11.66 10.57 -4.86
N HIS A 115 -10.66 10.52 -5.76
CA HIS A 115 -10.58 11.34 -6.99
C HIS A 115 -10.67 12.85 -6.72
N GLY A 116 -9.90 13.36 -5.78
CA GLY A 116 -9.80 14.80 -5.49
C GLY A 116 -8.56 15.46 -6.07
N ASN A 117 -8.34 16.69 -5.67
CA ASN A 117 -7.13 17.47 -6.02
C ASN A 117 -5.87 16.77 -5.48
N THR A 118 -4.74 16.91 -6.17
CA THR A 118 -3.43 16.55 -5.60
C THR A 118 -3.01 17.61 -4.61
N ILE A 119 -2.78 17.21 -3.36
CA ILE A 119 -2.44 18.11 -2.26
C ILE A 119 -1.24 17.63 -1.47
N ILE A 120 -0.57 18.57 -0.82
CA ILE A 120 0.49 18.32 0.13
C ILE A 120 0.29 19.16 1.39
N ARG A 121 0.54 18.58 2.54
CA ARG A 121 0.55 19.26 3.85
C ARG A 121 1.94 19.17 4.45
N LYS A 122 2.28 20.16 5.29
CA LYS A 122 3.52 20.20 6.07
C LYS A 122 3.16 20.19 7.55
N SER A 123 3.96 19.50 8.36
CA SER A 123 3.91 19.56 9.82
C SER A 123 5.24 20.07 10.38
N ASN A 124 5.17 20.95 11.39
CA ASN A 124 6.32 21.48 12.10
C ASN A 124 6.45 20.94 13.54
N ASP A 125 5.55 20.05 13.96
CA ASP A 125 5.41 19.50 15.30
C ASP A 125 5.30 17.97 15.31
N ASN A 126 6.06 17.32 14.43
CA ASN A 126 6.14 15.86 14.31
C ASN A 126 4.80 15.17 14.02
N GLY A 127 3.90 15.83 13.29
CA GLY A 127 2.64 15.25 12.84
C GLY A 127 1.44 15.52 13.74
N ALA A 128 1.59 16.34 14.78
CA ALA A 128 0.47 16.71 15.66
C ALA A 128 -0.49 17.69 14.96
N THR A 129 0.05 18.66 14.23
CA THR A 129 -0.75 19.59 13.39
C THR A 129 -0.21 19.69 11.97
N TRP A 130 -1.06 20.12 11.05
CA TRP A 130 -0.77 20.14 9.63
C TRP A 130 -1.28 21.41 8.96
N THR A 131 -0.54 21.92 7.98
CA THR A 131 -1.01 23.04 7.15
C THR A 131 -2.27 22.66 6.37
N ASN A 132 -3.07 23.65 5.98
CA ASN A 132 -4.25 23.45 5.15
C ASN A 132 -3.94 23.83 3.69
N PRO A 133 -4.11 22.92 2.71
CA PRO A 133 -3.85 23.18 1.30
C PRO A 133 -5.01 24.01 0.69
N VAL A 134 -4.81 25.32 0.56
CA VAL A 134 -5.86 26.27 0.13
C VAL A 134 -5.66 26.76 -1.30
N ASP A 135 -4.41 26.89 -1.75
CA ASP A 135 -4.04 27.42 -3.06
C ASP A 135 -2.67 26.90 -3.53
N GLY A 136 -2.23 27.32 -4.72
CA GLY A 136 -0.98 26.90 -5.34
C GLY A 136 0.30 27.31 -4.59
N GLU A 137 0.23 28.26 -3.66
CA GLU A 137 1.36 28.67 -2.80
C GLU A 137 1.36 27.88 -1.48
N ASN A 138 0.25 27.23 -1.13
CA ASN A 138 0.00 26.62 0.18
C ASN A 138 -0.44 25.15 0.09
N GLY A 139 0.05 24.37 -0.88
CA GLY A 139 -0.09 22.93 -0.91
C GLY A 139 -1.22 22.37 -1.77
N LEU A 140 -2.00 23.18 -2.49
CA LEU A 140 -2.85 22.72 -3.59
C LEU A 140 -1.99 22.59 -4.85
N LEU A 141 -1.50 21.38 -5.15
CA LEU A 141 -0.53 21.16 -6.22
C LEU A 141 -1.18 21.07 -7.60
N LEU A 142 -2.27 20.29 -7.73
CA LEU A 142 -3.03 20.14 -8.97
C LEU A 142 -4.52 20.13 -8.65
N ALA A 143 -5.29 21.01 -9.30
CA ALA A 143 -6.74 21.00 -9.22
C ALA A 143 -7.31 20.01 -10.24
N GLY A 144 -8.25 19.15 -9.82
CA GLY A 144 -8.86 18.13 -10.69
C GLY A 144 -9.19 16.83 -9.97
N GLU A 145 -9.27 15.76 -10.74
CA GLU A 145 -9.56 14.41 -10.25
C GLU A 145 -8.29 13.55 -10.40
N TYR A 146 -7.66 13.19 -9.28
CA TYR A 146 -6.43 12.41 -9.25
C TYR A 146 -6.59 11.17 -8.37
N HIS A 147 -5.74 10.19 -8.63
CA HIS A 147 -5.58 8.96 -7.86
C HIS A 147 -4.10 8.78 -7.50
N CYS A 148 -3.82 8.14 -6.39
CA CYS A 148 -2.50 7.66 -6.01
C CYS A 148 -2.64 6.59 -4.93
N ALA A 149 -1.51 6.02 -4.53
CA ALA A 149 -1.38 5.24 -3.31
C ALA A 149 -0.19 5.81 -2.50
N PRO A 150 0.02 5.43 -1.23
CA PRO A 150 1.21 5.80 -0.47
C PRO A 150 2.47 5.16 -1.05
N MET A 151 2.90 5.62 -2.22
CA MET A 151 4.05 5.11 -2.95
C MET A 151 5.31 5.87 -2.57
N PRO A 152 6.51 5.27 -2.70
CA PRO A 152 7.77 5.95 -2.43
C PRO A 152 7.95 7.20 -3.30
N LEU A 153 8.48 8.28 -2.70
CA LEU A 153 9.16 9.32 -3.44
C LEU A 153 10.63 8.97 -3.51
N ILE A 154 11.29 9.25 -4.63
CA ILE A 154 12.71 8.99 -4.82
C ILE A 154 13.47 10.27 -5.20
N GLU A 155 14.71 10.37 -4.74
CA GLU A 155 15.64 11.43 -5.15
C GLU A 155 16.54 10.90 -6.27
N HIS A 156 16.57 11.59 -7.40
CA HIS A 156 17.44 11.27 -8.52
C HIS A 156 17.70 12.48 -9.39
N ASN A 157 18.96 12.65 -9.83
CA ASN A 157 19.39 13.75 -10.71
C ASN A 157 18.92 15.14 -10.22
N GLY A 158 19.12 15.43 -8.92
CA GLY A 158 18.76 16.73 -8.33
C GLY A 158 17.25 17.01 -8.21
N ARG A 159 16.41 16.00 -8.39
CA ARG A 159 14.95 16.10 -8.29
C ARG A 159 14.36 15.04 -7.38
N LEU A 160 13.22 15.37 -6.77
CA LEU A 160 12.32 14.44 -6.09
C LEU A 160 11.22 14.02 -7.08
N TRP A 161 10.93 12.71 -7.16
CA TRP A 161 10.02 12.12 -8.13
C TRP A 161 8.87 11.41 -7.44
N ARG A 162 7.65 11.55 -7.99
CA ARG A 162 6.42 10.99 -7.47
C ARG A 162 5.52 10.50 -8.61
N ALA A 163 5.21 9.21 -8.67
CA ALA A 163 4.22 8.65 -9.57
C ALA A 163 2.79 8.99 -9.12
N MET A 164 1.92 9.34 -10.04
CA MET A 164 0.52 9.70 -9.80
C MET A 164 -0.35 9.22 -10.97
N GLU A 165 -1.66 9.17 -10.76
CA GLU A 165 -2.63 8.87 -11.81
C GLU A 165 -3.65 10.01 -11.94
N ASP A 166 -3.85 10.43 -13.19
CA ASP A 166 -4.91 11.34 -13.59
C ASP A 166 -6.21 10.56 -13.76
N ALA A 167 -7.26 10.92 -13.02
CA ALA A 167 -8.55 10.26 -13.05
C ALA A 167 -9.60 10.97 -13.92
N MET A 168 -9.18 11.94 -14.75
CA MET A 168 -10.04 12.72 -15.64
C MET A 168 -10.22 12.08 -17.03
N GLY A 169 -9.89 10.80 -17.19
CA GLY A 169 -10.11 10.06 -18.42
C GLY A 169 -11.58 10.08 -18.85
N PRO A 170 -11.85 9.90 -20.17
CA PRO A 170 -13.22 9.96 -20.72
C PRO A 170 -14.11 8.81 -20.23
N VAL A 171 -13.53 7.67 -19.90
CA VAL A 171 -14.24 6.50 -19.35
C VAL A 171 -14.27 6.62 -17.83
N LYS A 172 -15.44 6.79 -17.23
CA LYS A 172 -15.57 6.98 -15.78
C LYS A 172 -15.55 5.68 -14.95
N LYS A 173 -15.46 4.51 -15.61
CA LYS A 173 -15.34 3.22 -14.92
C LYS A 173 -14.00 3.16 -14.18
N TRP A 174 -14.03 2.68 -12.92
CA TRP A 174 -12.81 2.46 -12.12
C TRP A 174 -11.74 1.69 -12.91
N GLY A 175 -10.49 2.09 -12.75
CA GLY A 175 -9.36 1.56 -13.50
C GLY A 175 -9.22 2.18 -14.88
N LYS A 176 -10.24 2.11 -15.72
CA LYS A 176 -10.21 2.65 -17.10
C LYS A 176 -10.18 4.18 -17.17
N ARG A 177 -10.53 4.88 -16.09
CA ARG A 177 -10.44 6.33 -16.00
C ARG A 177 -9.01 6.84 -15.78
N TYR A 178 -8.11 5.99 -15.28
CA TYR A 178 -6.78 6.39 -14.86
C TYR A 178 -5.81 6.50 -16.02
N GLY A 179 -4.97 7.53 -15.95
CA GLY A 179 -3.83 7.70 -16.81
C GLY A 179 -2.57 7.94 -15.98
N ALA A 180 -1.51 7.19 -16.26
CA ALA A 180 -0.24 7.28 -15.54
C ALA A 180 0.52 8.55 -15.90
N PHE A 181 1.11 9.23 -14.90
CA PHE A 181 2.02 10.33 -15.09
C PHE A 181 2.99 10.48 -13.92
N MET A 182 4.08 11.19 -14.14
CA MET A 182 5.12 11.44 -13.15
C MET A 182 5.16 12.91 -12.77
N MET A 183 5.11 13.22 -11.48
CA MET A 183 5.44 14.54 -10.93
C MET A 183 6.88 14.59 -10.48
N SER A 184 7.53 15.75 -10.63
CA SER A 184 8.88 15.96 -10.10
C SER A 184 9.12 17.41 -9.71
N ILE A 185 10.03 17.61 -8.73
CA ILE A 185 10.39 18.92 -8.20
C ILE A 185 11.91 18.97 -7.96
N PRO A 186 12.62 20.10 -8.22
CA PRO A 186 14.01 20.25 -7.79
C PRO A 186 14.14 20.04 -6.28
N LEU A 187 15.20 19.35 -5.81
CA LEU A 187 15.38 19.01 -4.39
C LEU A 187 15.40 20.25 -3.47
N GLU A 188 15.89 21.39 -3.99
CA GLU A 188 16.02 22.63 -3.20
C GLU A 188 14.73 23.47 -3.19
N ALA A 189 13.76 23.15 -4.06
CA ALA A 189 12.54 23.92 -4.17
C ALA A 189 11.55 23.58 -3.06
N ASP A 190 10.69 24.53 -2.71
CA ASP A 190 9.63 24.36 -1.71
C ASP A 190 8.53 23.44 -2.25
N PRO A 191 8.29 22.24 -1.63
CA PRO A 191 7.25 21.32 -2.09
C PRO A 191 5.82 21.84 -1.90
N MET A 192 5.62 22.87 -1.07
CA MET A 192 4.29 23.45 -0.84
C MET A 192 3.78 24.28 -2.02
N LYS A 193 4.68 24.68 -2.96
CA LYS A 193 4.35 25.55 -4.09
C LYS A 193 4.12 24.74 -5.35
N ALA A 194 2.91 24.81 -5.88
CA ALA A 194 2.50 24.13 -7.12
C ALA A 194 3.41 24.48 -8.32
N SER A 195 3.83 25.78 -8.42
CA SER A 195 4.69 26.27 -9.50
C SER A 195 6.07 25.61 -9.56
N ASN A 196 6.53 24.99 -8.48
CA ASN A 196 7.80 24.27 -8.41
C ASN A 196 7.71 22.84 -8.95
N TRP A 197 6.49 22.30 -9.04
CA TRP A 197 6.27 20.95 -9.54
C TRP A 197 6.09 20.93 -11.05
N GLN A 198 6.68 19.93 -11.68
CA GLN A 198 6.51 19.62 -13.08
C GLN A 198 5.86 18.26 -13.23
N SER A 199 4.95 18.11 -14.18
CA SER A 199 4.31 16.85 -14.54
C SER A 199 4.73 16.41 -15.94
N SER A 200 4.82 15.09 -16.18
CA SER A 200 4.91 14.53 -17.53
C SER A 200 3.56 14.63 -18.26
N ASN A 201 3.53 14.27 -19.54
CA ASN A 201 2.28 13.93 -20.20
C ASN A 201 1.61 12.73 -19.50
N VAL A 202 0.30 12.60 -19.72
CA VAL A 202 -0.51 11.50 -19.16
C VAL A 202 -0.65 10.39 -20.19
N LEU A 203 -0.28 9.15 -19.82
CA LEU A 203 -0.56 7.95 -20.59
C LEU A 203 -1.97 7.45 -20.25
N ARG A 204 -2.91 7.68 -21.16
CA ARG A 204 -4.31 7.29 -20.99
C ARG A 204 -4.52 5.78 -21.11
N PHE A 205 -5.64 5.31 -20.59
CA PHE A 205 -6.09 3.94 -20.77
C PHE A 205 -6.22 3.60 -22.26
N ASP A 206 -5.65 2.45 -22.64
CA ASP A 206 -5.75 1.89 -23.98
C ASP A 206 -6.38 0.49 -23.91
N SER A 207 -7.56 0.35 -24.51
CA SER A 207 -8.33 -0.90 -24.51
C SER A 207 -7.74 -2.02 -25.37
N THR A 208 -6.73 -1.72 -26.18
CA THR A 208 -6.07 -2.73 -27.06
C THR A 208 -4.96 -3.49 -26.34
N LEU A 209 -4.45 -2.94 -25.25
CA LEU A 209 -3.35 -3.54 -24.50
C LEU A 209 -3.74 -4.90 -23.91
N LEU A 210 -2.76 -5.81 -23.81
CA LEU A 210 -2.93 -7.19 -23.31
C LEU A 210 -4.08 -7.95 -24.01
N GLY A 211 -4.24 -7.72 -25.33
CA GLY A 211 -5.31 -8.36 -26.09
C GLY A 211 -6.72 -7.99 -25.62
N GLY A 212 -6.90 -6.77 -25.11
CA GLY A 212 -8.17 -6.28 -24.57
C GLY A 212 -8.41 -6.54 -23.08
N ASN A 213 -7.45 -7.13 -22.38
CA ASN A 213 -7.57 -7.48 -20.96
C ASN A 213 -6.91 -6.48 -20.00
N PHE A 214 -6.32 -5.40 -20.54
CA PHE A 214 -5.74 -4.35 -19.71
C PHE A 214 -6.83 -3.61 -18.92
N GLY A 215 -6.70 -3.57 -17.60
CA GLY A 215 -7.70 -2.99 -16.71
C GLY A 215 -7.41 -1.56 -16.27
N ALA A 216 -6.14 -1.23 -16.03
CA ALA A 216 -5.78 0.07 -15.46
C ALA A 216 -4.28 0.35 -15.43
N TRP A 217 -3.93 1.65 -15.45
CA TRP A 217 -2.66 2.19 -14.95
C TRP A 217 -2.88 2.63 -13.50
N ILE A 218 -2.35 1.94 -12.51
CA ILE A 218 -2.58 2.30 -11.10
C ILE A 218 -1.37 2.03 -10.19
N GLU A 219 -1.28 2.86 -9.14
CA GLU A 219 -0.36 2.67 -8.02
C GLU A 219 1.10 2.60 -8.46
N GLY A 220 1.51 3.59 -9.26
CA GLY A 220 2.85 3.67 -9.84
C GLY A 220 3.96 3.86 -8.82
N ASN A 221 5.11 3.23 -9.07
CA ASN A 221 6.36 3.38 -8.33
C ASN A 221 7.37 4.17 -9.15
N ALA A 222 7.80 5.34 -8.68
CA ALA A 222 8.98 5.97 -9.20
C ALA A 222 10.22 5.14 -8.83
N VAL A 223 10.98 4.66 -9.82
CA VAL A 223 12.16 3.81 -9.63
C VAL A 223 13.23 4.21 -10.64
N VAL A 224 14.50 4.16 -10.25
CA VAL A 224 15.63 4.29 -11.19
C VAL A 224 16.16 2.91 -11.50
N ASP A 225 16.23 2.55 -12.77
CA ASP A 225 16.76 1.26 -13.21
C ASP A 225 18.30 1.21 -13.16
N PRO A 226 18.95 0.06 -13.39
CA PRO A 226 20.40 -0.04 -13.36
C PRO A 226 21.14 0.82 -14.39
N SER A 227 20.46 1.29 -15.44
CA SER A 227 21.04 2.19 -16.45
C SER A 227 20.93 3.66 -16.08
N GLY A 228 20.20 4.01 -14.98
CA GLY A 228 19.91 5.38 -14.59
C GLY A 228 18.61 5.93 -15.19
N GLN A 229 17.83 5.11 -15.92
CA GLN A 229 16.53 5.48 -16.47
C GLN A 229 15.49 5.56 -15.36
N ILE A 230 14.72 6.66 -15.33
CA ILE A 230 13.58 6.80 -14.44
C ILE A 230 12.40 6.04 -15.02
N LEU A 231 11.81 5.17 -14.21
CA LEU A 231 10.63 4.38 -14.54
C LEU A 231 9.48 4.72 -13.60
N ASP A 232 8.27 4.69 -14.14
CA ASP A 232 7.05 4.48 -13.36
C ASP A 232 6.63 3.03 -13.53
N ILE A 233 6.78 2.22 -12.46
CA ILE A 233 6.43 0.80 -12.47
C ILE A 233 5.07 0.64 -11.82
N LEU A 234 4.05 0.34 -12.64
CA LEU A 234 2.66 0.33 -12.24
C LEU A 234 2.10 -1.09 -12.07
N ARG A 235 1.18 -1.20 -11.15
CA ARG A 235 0.26 -2.31 -11.05
C ARG A 235 -0.57 -2.45 -12.32
N VAL A 236 -0.77 -3.70 -12.77
CA VAL A 236 -1.60 -4.05 -13.93
C VAL A 236 -2.81 -4.87 -13.48
N ASP A 237 -4.02 -4.40 -13.79
CA ASP A 237 -5.25 -5.14 -13.52
C ASP A 237 -5.61 -6.00 -14.73
N ASP A 238 -4.96 -7.17 -14.85
CA ASP A 238 -5.25 -8.19 -15.87
C ASP A 238 -6.03 -9.35 -15.23
N LYS A 239 -7.33 -9.48 -15.58
CA LYS A 239 -8.22 -10.52 -15.05
C LYS A 239 -8.26 -11.79 -15.89
N SER A 240 -7.51 -11.85 -16.98
CA SER A 240 -7.50 -13.00 -17.89
C SER A 240 -6.61 -14.16 -17.42
N THR A 241 -5.72 -13.89 -16.47
CA THR A 241 -4.69 -14.83 -16.00
C THR A 241 -4.39 -14.65 -14.52
N LEU A 242 -3.84 -15.69 -13.88
CA LEU A 242 -3.22 -15.60 -12.55
C LEU A 242 -1.72 -15.27 -12.62
N ASP A 243 -1.15 -15.16 -13.81
CA ASP A 243 0.22 -14.70 -14.01
C ASP A 243 0.26 -13.18 -13.92
N GLU A 244 0.92 -12.70 -12.89
CA GLU A 244 0.93 -11.29 -12.54
C GLU A 244 2.03 -10.53 -13.29
N LYS A 245 1.71 -9.32 -13.74
CA LYS A 245 2.60 -8.42 -14.47
C LYS A 245 2.62 -7.04 -13.83
N ALA A 246 3.70 -6.29 -14.07
CA ALA A 246 3.77 -4.86 -13.88
C ALA A 246 4.01 -4.17 -15.23
N ALA A 247 3.63 -2.91 -15.34
CA ALA A 247 3.90 -2.09 -16.53
C ALA A 247 5.06 -1.14 -16.24
N PHE A 248 6.04 -1.05 -17.16
CA PHE A 248 7.25 -0.24 -17.04
C PHE A 248 7.13 0.95 -17.99
N VAL A 249 6.71 2.09 -17.46
CA VAL A 249 6.63 3.35 -18.19
C VAL A 249 7.95 4.10 -18.04
N LYS A 250 8.58 4.50 -19.16
CA LYS A 250 9.82 5.27 -19.17
C LYS A 250 9.51 6.76 -19.02
N ILE A 251 10.24 7.43 -18.12
CA ILE A 251 10.11 8.87 -17.90
C ILE A 251 11.39 9.55 -18.41
N SER A 252 11.24 10.59 -19.22
CA SER A 252 12.38 11.37 -19.70
C SER A 252 13.18 12.01 -18.56
N ALA A 253 14.47 12.24 -18.74
CA ALA A 253 15.35 12.79 -17.71
C ALA A 253 14.90 14.19 -17.24
N ASP A 254 14.25 14.97 -18.11
CA ASP A 254 13.67 16.28 -17.80
C ASP A 254 12.28 16.18 -17.12
N GLY A 255 11.72 14.96 -17.00
CA GLY A 255 10.42 14.71 -16.36
C GLY A 255 9.18 15.13 -17.16
N LYS A 256 9.32 15.48 -18.44
CA LYS A 256 8.21 15.98 -19.25
C LYS A 256 7.50 14.91 -20.05
N THR A 257 8.18 13.79 -20.33
CA THR A 257 7.64 12.74 -21.19
C THR A 257 7.55 11.42 -20.47
N ALA A 258 6.35 10.84 -20.43
CA ALA A 258 6.08 9.46 -20.11
C ALA A 258 5.83 8.68 -21.42
N SER A 259 6.44 7.54 -21.59
CA SER A 259 6.30 6.68 -22.76
C SER A 259 6.22 5.20 -22.38
N PHE A 260 5.42 4.43 -23.12
CA PHE A 260 5.25 3.00 -22.90
C PHE A 260 5.49 2.24 -24.20
N ASP A 261 6.36 1.24 -24.14
CA ASP A 261 6.62 0.34 -25.26
C ASP A 261 5.89 -0.99 -25.02
N VAL A 262 4.91 -1.30 -25.85
CA VAL A 262 4.09 -2.51 -25.70
C VAL A 262 4.91 -3.79 -25.86
N SER A 263 6.02 -3.73 -26.60
CA SER A 263 6.84 -4.90 -26.91
C SER A 263 7.61 -5.45 -25.69
N ASP A 264 8.01 -4.58 -24.75
CA ASP A 264 8.83 -4.94 -23.59
C ASP A 264 8.35 -4.32 -22.25
N GLY A 265 7.30 -3.51 -22.29
CA GLY A 265 6.82 -2.75 -21.16
C GLY A 265 5.99 -3.57 -20.15
N PHE A 266 5.42 -4.71 -20.52
CA PHE A 266 4.76 -5.61 -19.58
C PHE A 266 5.72 -6.69 -19.09
N VAL A 267 6.08 -6.66 -17.82
CA VAL A 267 7.08 -7.54 -17.22
C VAL A 267 6.41 -8.44 -16.16
N LYS A 268 6.76 -9.74 -16.13
CA LYS A 268 6.32 -10.64 -15.07
C LYS A 268 6.77 -10.08 -13.71
N PHE A 269 5.81 -9.89 -12.79
CA PHE A 269 6.10 -9.28 -11.50
C PHE A 269 5.31 -9.98 -10.38
N PRO A 270 5.96 -10.46 -9.31
CA PRO A 270 5.26 -11.13 -8.21
C PRO A 270 4.34 -10.12 -7.49
N GLY A 271 3.04 -10.37 -7.50
CA GLY A 271 2.05 -9.47 -6.92
C GLY A 271 1.72 -8.24 -7.76
N GLY A 272 2.05 -8.24 -9.05
CA GLY A 272 1.83 -7.10 -9.96
C GLY A 272 0.37 -6.71 -10.20
N SER A 273 -0.59 -7.52 -9.78
CA SER A 273 -2.02 -7.20 -9.82
C SER A 273 -2.56 -6.57 -8.52
N LYS A 274 -1.70 -6.34 -7.53
CA LYS A 274 -2.00 -5.67 -6.26
C LYS A 274 -0.97 -4.58 -6.00
N LYS A 275 -1.24 -3.69 -5.04
CA LYS A 275 -0.27 -2.64 -4.66
C LYS A 275 1.02 -3.28 -4.15
N PHE A 276 2.14 -2.86 -4.70
CA PHE A 276 3.50 -3.20 -4.27
C PHE A 276 4.33 -1.92 -4.13
N SER A 277 5.44 -1.98 -3.40
CA SER A 277 6.39 -0.87 -3.29
C SER A 277 7.80 -1.38 -3.52
N ILE A 278 8.56 -0.69 -4.40
CA ILE A 278 9.93 -1.03 -4.73
C ILE A 278 10.87 -0.01 -4.11
N ARG A 279 11.99 -0.48 -3.52
CA ARG A 279 13.08 0.36 -3.04
C ARG A 279 14.43 -0.23 -3.39
N TYR A 280 15.36 0.61 -3.80
CA TYR A 280 16.75 0.22 -4.03
C TYR A 280 17.55 0.31 -2.74
N ASP A 281 18.32 -0.73 -2.43
CA ASP A 281 19.26 -0.74 -1.31
C ASP A 281 20.69 -0.62 -1.82
N PRO A 282 21.37 0.53 -1.61
CA PRO A 282 22.74 0.74 -2.10
C PRO A 282 23.78 -0.18 -1.45
N LYS A 283 23.49 -0.72 -0.24
CA LYS A 283 24.41 -1.64 0.45
C LYS A 283 24.44 -3.03 -0.20
N SER A 284 23.29 -3.58 -0.53
CA SER A 284 23.22 -4.87 -1.24
C SER A 284 23.27 -4.73 -2.75
N LYS A 285 23.11 -3.51 -3.29
CA LYS A 285 22.95 -3.22 -4.72
C LYS A 285 21.80 -4.00 -5.35
N LEU A 286 20.71 -4.16 -4.60
CA LEU A 286 19.51 -4.86 -5.00
C LEU A 286 18.28 -3.97 -4.86
N TYR A 287 17.32 -4.17 -5.72
CA TYR A 287 15.95 -3.73 -5.52
C TYR A 287 15.23 -4.72 -4.63
N TRP A 288 14.40 -4.21 -3.73
CA TRP A 288 13.58 -4.99 -2.81
C TRP A 288 12.13 -4.59 -2.96
N THR A 289 11.23 -5.56 -2.84
CA THR A 289 9.79 -5.30 -2.80
C THR A 289 9.10 -6.17 -1.77
N LEU A 290 8.12 -5.58 -1.09
CA LEU A 290 7.13 -6.30 -0.31
C LEU A 290 5.83 -6.29 -1.10
N THR A 291 5.27 -7.47 -1.33
CA THR A 291 4.12 -7.62 -2.20
C THR A 291 3.27 -8.84 -1.86
N ASN A 292 2.00 -8.80 -2.22
CA ASN A 292 1.16 -9.99 -2.25
C ASN A 292 1.49 -10.79 -3.52
N TYR A 293 2.02 -11.98 -3.38
CA TYR A 293 2.16 -12.88 -4.52
C TYR A 293 1.17 -14.05 -4.40
N ILE A 294 0.93 -14.73 -5.49
CA ILE A 294 0.07 -15.93 -5.52
C ILE A 294 0.98 -17.16 -5.56
N PRO A 295 1.04 -17.95 -4.47
CA PRO A 295 1.77 -19.22 -4.47
C PRO A 295 1.29 -20.17 -5.56
N GLU A 296 2.18 -21.02 -6.09
CA GLU A 296 1.86 -21.92 -7.21
C GLU A 296 0.76 -22.94 -6.85
N GLU A 297 0.73 -23.40 -5.60
CA GLU A 297 -0.31 -24.30 -5.09
C GLU A 297 -1.71 -23.65 -5.13
N ILE A 298 -1.79 -22.34 -4.88
CA ILE A 298 -3.06 -21.59 -4.99
C ILE A 298 -3.45 -21.45 -6.47
N LYS A 299 -2.49 -21.19 -7.36
CA LYS A 299 -2.77 -21.09 -8.80
C LYS A 299 -3.28 -22.41 -9.37
N ALA A 300 -2.66 -23.52 -8.98
CA ALA A 300 -3.01 -24.87 -9.46
C ALA A 300 -4.42 -25.29 -9.05
N ASN A 301 -4.90 -24.86 -7.88
CA ASN A 301 -6.18 -25.26 -7.31
C ASN A 301 -7.32 -24.27 -7.56
N ARG A 302 -7.08 -23.18 -8.29
CA ARG A 302 -8.07 -22.13 -8.48
C ARG A 302 -8.59 -22.05 -9.91
N THR A 303 -9.90 -22.11 -10.07
CA THR A 303 -10.59 -21.99 -11.37
C THR A 303 -10.89 -20.53 -11.78
N GLY A 304 -11.06 -19.62 -10.79
CA GLY A 304 -11.33 -18.20 -11.04
C GLY A 304 -10.05 -17.40 -11.35
N LYS A 305 -10.11 -16.51 -12.34
CA LYS A 305 -8.97 -15.72 -12.83
C LYS A 305 -9.06 -14.26 -12.41
N ASN A 306 -9.00 -13.98 -11.12
CA ASN A 306 -8.88 -12.61 -10.62
C ASN A 306 -7.71 -12.51 -9.62
N PRO A 307 -6.49 -12.26 -10.09
CA PRO A 307 -5.31 -12.22 -9.23
C PRO A 307 -5.41 -11.10 -8.17
N ALA A 308 -6.10 -10.01 -8.48
CA ALA A 308 -6.29 -8.90 -7.54
C ALA A 308 -7.12 -9.27 -6.28
N SER A 309 -7.88 -10.37 -6.32
CA SER A 309 -8.68 -10.84 -5.19
C SER A 309 -7.93 -11.79 -4.24
N ILE A 310 -6.67 -12.15 -4.52
CA ILE A 310 -5.87 -13.08 -3.70
C ILE A 310 -4.85 -12.27 -2.93
N ARG A 311 -5.07 -12.07 -1.62
CA ARG A 311 -4.31 -11.15 -0.78
C ARG A 311 -3.75 -11.77 0.51
N ASN A 312 -3.90 -13.08 0.66
CA ASN A 312 -3.61 -13.82 1.88
C ASN A 312 -2.12 -14.16 2.09
N THR A 313 -1.23 -13.78 1.15
CA THR A 313 0.21 -14.06 1.27
C THR A 313 1.01 -12.80 0.98
N GLN A 314 1.80 -12.37 1.97
CA GLN A 314 2.73 -11.24 1.87
C GLN A 314 4.16 -11.77 1.88
N ALA A 315 4.99 -11.35 0.93
CA ALA A 315 6.35 -11.83 0.81
C ALA A 315 7.37 -10.74 0.45
N LEU A 316 8.62 -11.01 0.79
CA LEU A 316 9.80 -10.22 0.45
C LEU A 316 10.48 -10.83 -0.76
N PHE A 317 10.70 -10.00 -1.78
CA PHE A 317 11.46 -10.34 -2.98
C PHE A 317 12.64 -9.38 -3.19
N SER A 318 13.63 -9.84 -3.94
CA SER A 318 14.70 -8.97 -4.42
C SER A 318 15.04 -9.21 -5.88
N SER A 319 15.57 -8.18 -6.54
CA SER A 319 15.97 -8.18 -7.94
C SER A 319 17.27 -7.40 -8.15
N LYS A 320 18.05 -7.76 -9.17
CA LYS A 320 19.19 -6.97 -9.65
C LYS A 320 18.81 -6.02 -10.78
N ASP A 321 17.75 -6.35 -11.52
CA ASP A 321 17.43 -5.77 -12.82
C ASP A 321 15.97 -5.29 -12.96
N LEU A 322 15.18 -5.37 -11.88
CA LEU A 322 13.74 -5.10 -11.81
C LEU A 322 12.87 -6.08 -12.63
N LYS A 323 13.46 -6.97 -13.41
CA LYS A 323 12.77 -7.93 -14.29
C LYS A 323 12.73 -9.33 -13.70
N SER A 324 13.83 -9.76 -13.06
CA SER A 324 13.96 -11.08 -12.45
C SER A 324 13.88 -10.97 -10.93
N TRP A 325 12.81 -11.48 -10.33
CA TRP A 325 12.55 -11.36 -8.91
C TRP A 325 12.74 -12.70 -8.19
N ASN A 326 13.53 -12.68 -7.12
CA ASN A 326 13.80 -13.85 -6.29
C ASN A 326 13.03 -13.73 -4.97
N LEU A 327 12.20 -14.72 -4.66
CA LEU A 327 11.57 -14.85 -3.34
C LEU A 327 12.66 -14.96 -2.26
N ARG A 328 12.55 -14.18 -1.21
CA ARG A 328 13.47 -14.21 -0.07
C ARG A 328 12.82 -14.79 1.17
N LYS A 329 11.56 -14.42 1.40
CA LYS A 329 10.83 -14.91 2.57
C LYS A 329 9.33 -14.67 2.39
N VAL A 330 8.52 -15.66 2.71
CA VAL A 330 7.10 -15.46 3.02
C VAL A 330 7.03 -14.86 4.42
N LEU A 331 6.38 -13.72 4.55
CA LEU A 331 6.32 -12.93 5.79
C LEU A 331 5.05 -13.23 6.57
N LEU A 332 3.92 -13.22 5.86
CA LEU A 332 2.59 -13.44 6.40
C LEU A 332 1.82 -14.33 5.43
N HIS A 333 1.10 -15.29 5.95
CA HIS A 333 0.26 -16.20 5.18
C HIS A 333 -0.93 -16.65 6.02
N HIS A 334 -2.08 -16.81 5.38
CA HIS A 334 -3.25 -17.44 5.94
C HIS A 334 -3.94 -18.29 4.85
N ASP A 335 -4.52 -19.44 5.22
CA ASP A 335 -5.13 -20.36 4.26
C ASP A 335 -6.44 -19.80 3.68
N ASP A 336 -7.20 -19.05 4.47
CA ASP A 336 -8.43 -18.40 4.00
C ASP A 336 -8.13 -17.18 3.14
N ILE A 337 -8.44 -17.31 1.85
CA ILE A 337 -8.27 -16.26 0.84
C ILE A 337 -9.46 -15.27 0.77
N VAL A 338 -10.54 -15.52 1.50
CA VAL A 338 -11.77 -14.71 1.41
C VAL A 338 -11.82 -13.65 2.48
N LYS A 339 -11.52 -14.02 3.72
CA LYS A 339 -11.60 -13.14 4.89
C LYS A 339 -10.25 -12.58 5.31
N HIS A 340 -9.13 -13.23 4.96
CA HIS A 340 -7.79 -12.84 5.41
C HIS A 340 -6.96 -12.21 4.30
N GLY A 341 -6.23 -11.13 4.63
CA GLY A 341 -5.39 -10.40 3.69
C GLY A 341 -4.34 -9.53 4.38
N PHE A 342 -3.15 -9.47 3.79
CA PHE A 342 -2.00 -8.69 4.27
C PHE A 342 -1.52 -7.81 3.12
N GLN A 343 -2.02 -6.57 3.00
CA GLN A 343 -2.00 -5.85 1.74
C GLN A 343 -1.65 -4.37 1.89
N TYR A 344 -1.50 -3.69 0.75
CA TYR A 344 -1.23 -2.25 0.66
C TYR A 344 0.00 -1.82 1.46
N VAL A 345 0.99 -2.72 1.58
CA VAL A 345 2.18 -2.52 2.42
C VAL A 345 2.94 -1.25 2.02
N ASP A 346 3.23 -0.39 2.99
CA ASP A 346 4.26 0.64 2.88
C ASP A 346 5.39 0.29 3.86
N TRP A 347 6.65 0.48 3.43
CA TRP A 347 7.81 -0.01 4.16
C TRP A 347 9.06 0.84 3.97
N LEU A 348 9.99 0.74 4.90
CA LEU A 348 11.25 1.48 4.90
C LEU A 348 12.40 0.59 5.35
N PHE A 349 13.63 0.96 4.96
CA PHE A 349 14.83 0.48 5.62
C PHE A 349 15.02 1.22 6.96
N ASP A 350 15.26 0.46 8.03
CA ASP A 350 15.68 0.96 9.34
C ASP A 350 17.01 0.30 9.71
N GLY A 351 18.11 0.90 9.29
CA GLY A 351 19.45 0.34 9.45
C GLY A 351 19.65 -0.98 8.71
N ASN A 352 19.71 -2.09 9.44
CA ASN A 352 19.86 -3.43 8.89
C ASN A 352 18.51 -4.17 8.76
N ASP A 353 17.43 -3.54 9.16
CA ASP A 353 16.09 -4.10 9.19
C ASP A 353 15.21 -3.46 8.12
N ILE A 354 14.09 -4.10 7.80
CA ILE A 354 12.95 -3.51 7.12
C ILE A 354 11.84 -3.36 8.14
N ILE A 355 11.19 -2.20 8.17
CA ILE A 355 9.94 -1.97 8.90
C ILE A 355 8.82 -1.75 7.92
N PHE A 356 7.61 -2.26 8.23
CA PHE A 356 6.47 -2.09 7.34
C PHE A 356 5.14 -2.04 8.09
N LEU A 357 4.18 -1.38 7.47
CA LEU A 357 2.78 -1.41 7.83
C LEU A 357 2.02 -2.28 6.83
N SER A 358 1.07 -3.06 7.33
CA SER A 358 0.14 -3.83 6.53
C SER A 358 -1.30 -3.43 6.86
N ARG A 359 -2.09 -3.22 5.82
CA ARG A 359 -3.55 -3.23 5.89
C ARG A 359 -3.95 -4.69 6.02
N THR A 360 -4.37 -5.11 7.22
CA THR A 360 -4.53 -6.50 7.62
C THR A 360 -5.99 -6.83 7.85
N ALA A 361 -6.52 -7.74 7.06
CA ALA A 361 -7.83 -8.34 7.27
C ALA A 361 -7.63 -9.63 8.08
N PHE A 362 -8.22 -9.69 9.28
CA PHE A 362 -8.01 -10.80 10.21
C PHE A 362 -9.22 -10.97 11.13
N ASP A 363 -9.23 -12.07 11.89
CA ASP A 363 -10.22 -12.33 12.93
C ASP A 363 -10.13 -11.29 14.04
N ASP A 364 -11.26 -10.96 14.65
CA ASP A 364 -11.39 -10.13 15.83
C ASP A 364 -12.46 -10.71 16.77
N GLU A 365 -12.73 -10.02 17.87
CA GLU A 365 -13.71 -10.45 18.88
C GLU A 365 -15.17 -10.40 18.39
N GLU A 366 -15.44 -9.76 17.21
CA GLU A 366 -16.77 -9.68 16.63
C GLU A 366 -16.97 -10.73 15.52
N SER A 367 -16.69 -10.34 14.27
CA SER A 367 -16.93 -11.16 13.08
C SER A 367 -15.74 -11.20 12.12
N GLY A 368 -14.62 -10.66 12.55
CA GLY A 368 -13.42 -10.49 11.74
C GLY A 368 -13.58 -9.42 10.66
N ALA A 369 -12.66 -9.38 9.72
CA ALA A 369 -12.72 -8.44 8.61
C ALA A 369 -13.96 -8.68 7.72
N HIS A 370 -14.47 -7.61 7.09
CA HIS A 370 -15.57 -7.72 6.13
C HIS A 370 -15.22 -8.70 5.00
N ASN A 371 -14.03 -8.57 4.43
CA ASN A 371 -13.41 -9.49 3.49
C ASN A 371 -11.88 -9.24 3.45
N ASN A 372 -11.15 -9.97 2.62
CA ASN A 372 -9.70 -9.83 2.51
C ASN A 372 -9.23 -8.44 2.03
N HIS A 373 -10.09 -7.65 1.38
CA HIS A 373 -9.80 -6.29 0.93
C HIS A 373 -10.23 -5.25 1.96
N ASP A 374 -11.42 -5.36 2.53
CA ASP A 374 -12.01 -4.40 3.46
C ASP A 374 -11.56 -4.77 4.89
N ALA A 375 -10.31 -4.41 5.18
CA ALA A 375 -9.56 -4.83 6.34
C ALA A 375 -9.95 -4.07 7.61
N ASN A 376 -9.81 -4.73 8.75
CA ASN A 376 -10.13 -4.22 10.07
C ASN A 376 -8.92 -3.80 10.90
N PHE A 377 -7.68 -4.16 10.53
CA PHE A 377 -6.48 -3.77 11.26
C PHE A 377 -5.47 -3.02 10.41
N LEU A 378 -4.75 -2.09 11.05
CA LEU A 378 -3.44 -1.61 10.65
C LEU A 378 -2.41 -2.28 11.55
N THR A 379 -1.49 -3.06 10.97
CA THR A 379 -0.45 -3.76 11.73
C THR A 379 0.95 -3.33 11.35
N PHE A 380 1.84 -3.23 12.34
CA PHE A 380 3.25 -2.92 12.17
C PHE A 380 4.10 -4.19 12.31
N HIS A 381 5.13 -4.30 11.49
CA HIS A 381 6.04 -5.44 11.43
C HIS A 381 7.49 -5.01 11.25
N ARG A 382 8.43 -5.89 11.67
CA ARG A 382 9.88 -5.72 11.48
C ARG A 382 10.52 -6.99 10.94
N ILE A 383 11.33 -6.86 9.91
CA ILE A 383 12.16 -7.93 9.36
C ILE A 383 13.61 -7.64 9.74
N GLY A 384 14.14 -8.36 10.72
CA GLY A 384 15.51 -8.17 11.18
C GLY A 384 16.53 -8.71 10.18
N LYS A 385 17.63 -7.97 9.99
CA LYS A 385 18.81 -8.38 9.19
C LYS A 385 18.45 -8.88 7.79
N PHE A 386 17.54 -8.20 7.09
CA PHE A 386 16.93 -8.65 5.83
C PHE A 386 17.95 -9.01 4.74
N ARG A 387 19.12 -8.33 4.69
CA ARG A 387 20.19 -8.63 3.73
C ARG A 387 20.83 -10.02 3.91
N LYS A 388 20.63 -10.65 5.08
CA LYS A 388 21.14 -12.00 5.40
C LYS A 388 20.13 -13.11 5.08
N ILE A 389 18.89 -12.76 4.69
CA ILE A 389 17.88 -13.76 4.32
C ILE A 389 18.30 -14.39 2.99
N ARG A 390 18.59 -15.68 3.03
CA ARG A 390 18.86 -16.56 1.89
C ARG A 390 17.63 -17.45 1.69
N LEU A 391 17.40 -17.86 0.44
CA LEU A 391 16.50 -18.98 0.18
C LEU A 391 17.10 -20.25 0.74
#